data_3efea56199abbf1b50191980df520224
#
_entry.id   3efea56199abbf1b50191980df520224
#
_cell.length_a   1.000
_cell.length_b   1.000
_cell.length_c   1.000
_cell.angle_alpha   90.00
_cell.angle_beta   90.00
_cell.angle_gamma   90.00
#
_symmetry.space_group_name_H-M   'P 1'
#
loop_
_entity.id
_entity.type
_entity.pdbx_description
1 polymer ?
#
loop_
_entity_poly.entity_id
_entity_poly.type
_entity_poly.pdbx_seq_one_letter_code
_entity_poly.pdbx_strand_id
1 'polypeptide(L)'
;MKKLISILVLLLCSNSWSEISSYRCYELEGAKVISEDGTYLGTLGDSYESDSIYNEYSDYGNTYNSESIWNEYSDYGDNYSSQSVFNEYATDPPVLLKDGEVIGKLTTDTYDYEAVDPISVGKDCGWADEEEDN
;
A
#
# COMPACT_ATOMS: atom_id res chain seq x y z
N MET A 1 24.56 33.41 -12.93
CA MET A 1 23.16 33.07 -13.15
C MET A 1 22.96 31.62 -13.59
N LYS A 2 23.74 31.09 -14.55
CA LYS A 2 23.63 29.70 -15.01
C LYS A 2 23.95 28.69 -13.93
N LYS A 3 24.86 29.01 -12.99
CA LYS A 3 25.23 28.11 -11.87
C LYS A 3 24.14 27.92 -10.83
N LEU A 4 23.28 28.91 -10.61
CA LEU A 4 22.17 28.83 -9.67
C LEU A 4 21.07 27.90 -10.17
N ILE A 5 20.82 27.86 -11.46
CA ILE A 5 19.83 26.98 -12.08
C ILE A 5 20.26 25.52 -11.97
N SER A 6 21.57 25.24 -12.17
CA SER A 6 22.11 23.88 -12.05
C SER A 6 22.01 23.32 -10.62
N ILE A 7 22.26 24.16 -9.62
CA ILE A 7 22.13 23.79 -8.20
C ILE A 7 20.69 23.48 -7.84
N LEU A 8 19.75 24.26 -8.35
CA LEU A 8 18.32 24.05 -8.10
C LEU A 8 17.84 22.72 -8.68
N VAL A 9 18.28 22.36 -9.87
CA VAL A 9 17.95 21.08 -10.53
C VAL A 9 18.51 19.90 -9.72
N LEU A 10 19.71 20.01 -9.19
CA LEU A 10 20.32 18.96 -8.35
C LEU A 10 19.56 18.76 -7.04
N LEU A 11 19.09 19.83 -6.43
CA LEU A 11 18.28 19.74 -5.21
C LEU A 11 16.93 19.07 -5.47
N LEU A 12 16.30 19.33 -6.59
CA LEU A 12 15.05 18.68 -6.98
C LEU A 12 15.25 17.18 -7.25
N CYS A 13 16.36 16.78 -7.84
CA CYS A 13 16.69 15.39 -8.08
C CYS A 13 17.00 14.62 -6.79
N SER A 14 17.58 15.27 -5.79
CA SER A 14 17.94 14.60 -4.53
C SER A 14 16.74 14.29 -3.64
N ASN A 15 15.58 14.93 -3.84
CA ASN A 15 14.38 14.75 -3.02
C ASN A 15 13.40 13.72 -3.60
N SER A 16 13.68 13.13 -4.76
CA SER A 16 12.72 12.23 -5.45
C SER A 16 12.83 10.76 -5.08
N TRP A 17 13.69 10.41 -4.15
CA TRP A 17 14.13 9.03 -3.91
C TRP A 17 13.32 8.21 -2.93
N SER A 18 12.67 8.81 -1.96
CA SER A 18 12.17 8.11 -0.77
C SER A 18 10.68 8.21 -0.57
N GLU A 19 9.98 9.01 -1.37
CA GLU A 19 8.54 9.20 -1.23
C GLU A 19 7.83 8.82 -2.52
N ILE A 20 6.66 8.17 -2.33
CA ILE A 20 5.76 7.88 -3.44
C ILE A 20 5.23 9.21 -3.98
N SER A 21 5.28 9.40 -5.28
CA SER A 21 4.81 10.64 -5.90
C SER A 21 3.29 10.80 -5.72
N SER A 22 2.83 12.04 -5.68
CA SER A 22 1.39 12.33 -5.60
C SER A 22 0.62 11.76 -6.80
N TYR A 23 1.26 11.65 -7.96
CA TYR A 23 0.67 10.99 -9.13
C TYR A 23 0.44 9.50 -8.87
N ARG A 24 1.39 8.82 -8.27
CA ARG A 24 1.25 7.40 -7.93
C ARG A 24 0.15 7.19 -6.89
N CYS A 25 0.04 8.08 -5.91
CA CYS A 25 -1.06 8.04 -4.94
C CYS A 25 -2.41 8.17 -5.65
N TYR A 26 -2.51 9.07 -6.61
CA TYR A 26 -3.72 9.24 -7.41
C TYR A 26 -4.07 7.97 -8.19
N GLU A 27 -3.08 7.33 -8.82
CA GLU A 27 -3.30 6.08 -9.55
C GLU A 27 -3.77 4.93 -8.64
N LEU A 28 -3.22 4.86 -7.43
CA LEU A 28 -3.51 3.78 -6.49
C LEU A 28 -4.84 3.99 -5.73
N GLU A 29 -5.30 5.21 -5.62
CA GLU A 29 -6.51 5.53 -4.85
C GLU A 29 -7.72 4.83 -5.46
N GLY A 30 -8.46 4.11 -4.63
CA GLY A 30 -9.61 3.34 -5.05
C GLY A 30 -9.30 1.95 -5.62
N ALA A 31 -8.04 1.58 -5.71
CA ALA A 31 -7.67 0.23 -6.15
C ALA A 31 -8.20 -0.81 -5.18
N LYS A 32 -8.77 -1.88 -5.73
CA LYS A 32 -9.27 -3.01 -4.94
C LYS A 32 -8.13 -3.98 -4.65
N VAL A 33 -8.07 -4.44 -3.43
CA VAL A 33 -7.10 -5.46 -3.00
C VAL A 33 -7.79 -6.82 -3.14
N ILE A 34 -7.26 -7.66 -4.02
CA ILE A 34 -7.83 -8.98 -4.33
C ILE A 34 -6.76 -10.04 -4.09
N SER A 35 -7.07 -11.01 -3.23
CA SER A 35 -6.16 -12.12 -2.95
C SER A 35 -6.14 -13.13 -4.09
N GLU A 36 -5.14 -14.03 -4.07
CA GLU A 36 -5.01 -15.12 -5.04
C GLU A 36 -6.27 -16.00 -5.10
N ASP A 37 -6.91 -16.22 -3.95
CA ASP A 37 -8.13 -17.02 -3.89
C ASP A 37 -9.39 -16.25 -4.33
N GLY A 38 -9.24 -15.01 -4.79
CA GLY A 38 -10.34 -14.17 -5.26
C GLY A 38 -11.07 -13.39 -4.17
N THR A 39 -10.61 -13.45 -2.93
CA THR A 39 -11.26 -12.73 -1.83
C THR A 39 -10.97 -11.23 -1.91
N TYR A 40 -12.03 -10.43 -1.76
CA TYR A 40 -11.94 -8.97 -1.68
C TYR A 40 -11.43 -8.57 -0.30
N LEU A 41 -10.36 -7.80 -0.28
CA LEU A 41 -9.66 -7.40 0.96
C LEU A 41 -9.73 -5.90 1.24
N GLY A 42 -10.62 -5.18 0.59
CA GLY A 42 -10.79 -3.75 0.75
C GLY A 42 -10.17 -2.93 -0.36
N THR A 43 -10.04 -1.64 -0.12
CA THR A 43 -9.49 -0.69 -1.10
C THR A 43 -8.34 0.11 -0.50
N LEU A 44 -7.51 0.65 -1.38
CA LEU A 44 -6.55 1.70 -1.03
C LEU A 44 -7.26 3.05 -1.05
N GLY A 45 -7.05 3.84 -0.03
CA GLY A 45 -7.66 5.16 0.06
C GLY A 45 -7.72 5.66 1.49
N ASP A 46 -8.29 6.82 1.66
CA ASP A 46 -8.37 7.52 2.94
C ASP A 46 -9.05 6.68 4.03
N SER A 47 -8.57 6.79 5.26
CA SER A 47 -9.09 6.09 6.44
C SER A 47 -10.57 6.36 6.73
N TYR A 48 -11.17 7.36 6.10
CA TYR A 48 -12.60 7.64 6.23
C TYR A 48 -13.48 6.83 5.28
N GLU A 49 -12.92 6.18 4.28
CA GLU A 49 -13.70 5.40 3.33
C GLU A 49 -14.10 4.05 3.94
N SER A 50 -15.33 3.62 3.64
CA SER A 50 -15.93 2.45 4.29
C SER A 50 -15.19 1.13 4.06
N ASP A 51 -14.53 1.00 2.90
CA ASP A 51 -13.82 -0.23 2.54
C ASP A 51 -12.30 -0.08 2.59
N SER A 52 -11.80 1.08 3.04
CA SER A 52 -10.36 1.31 3.09
C SER A 52 -9.66 0.35 4.05
N ILE A 53 -8.53 -0.19 3.63
CA ILE A 53 -7.66 -0.99 4.50
C ILE A 53 -7.10 -0.16 5.67
N TYR A 54 -7.16 1.16 5.57
CA TYR A 54 -6.70 2.08 6.62
C TYR A 54 -7.82 2.53 7.56
N ASN A 55 -9.06 2.09 7.32
CA ASN A 55 -10.19 2.36 8.21
C ASN A 55 -10.29 1.26 9.26
N GLU A 56 -9.87 1.54 10.48
CA GLU A 56 -9.87 0.57 11.58
C GLU A 56 -11.27 0.10 11.98
N TYR A 57 -12.30 0.84 11.57
CA TYR A 57 -13.71 0.50 11.84
C TYR A 57 -14.33 -0.34 10.73
N SER A 58 -13.64 -0.52 9.62
CA SER A 58 -14.09 -1.41 8.55
C SER A 58 -13.60 -2.84 8.78
N ASP A 59 -14.26 -3.79 8.13
CA ASP A 59 -13.81 -5.19 8.16
C ASP A 59 -12.38 -5.35 7.64
N TYR A 60 -11.97 -4.50 6.71
CA TYR A 60 -10.69 -4.60 6.02
C TYR A 60 -9.54 -3.88 6.75
N GLY A 61 -9.86 -2.96 7.63
CA GLY A 61 -8.87 -2.26 8.45
C GLY A 61 -8.76 -2.78 9.88
N ASN A 62 -9.69 -3.62 10.30
CA ASN A 62 -9.76 -4.17 11.65
C ASN A 62 -8.77 -5.34 11.81
N THR A 63 -7.86 -5.23 12.77
CA THR A 63 -6.81 -6.24 13.01
C THR A 63 -7.34 -7.62 13.44
N TYR A 64 -8.60 -7.72 13.77
CA TYR A 64 -9.21 -8.98 14.23
C TYR A 64 -10.10 -9.65 13.19
N ASN A 65 -10.35 -9.00 12.06
CA ASN A 65 -11.21 -9.56 11.01
C ASN A 65 -10.42 -10.54 10.14
N SER A 66 -11.05 -11.65 9.75
CA SER A 66 -10.41 -12.68 8.93
C SER A 66 -10.06 -12.21 7.50
N GLU A 67 -10.69 -11.15 7.03
CA GLU A 67 -10.45 -10.57 5.69
C GLU A 67 -9.52 -9.35 5.75
N SER A 68 -8.94 -9.06 6.90
CA SER A 68 -8.02 -7.94 7.05
C SER A 68 -6.58 -8.36 6.81
N ILE A 69 -5.86 -7.58 6.01
CA ILE A 69 -4.42 -7.77 5.82
C ILE A 69 -3.62 -7.51 7.11
N TRP A 70 -4.20 -6.76 8.06
CA TRP A 70 -3.55 -6.42 9.32
C TRP A 70 -3.73 -7.50 10.39
N ASN A 71 -4.54 -8.50 10.13
CA ASN A 71 -4.74 -9.63 11.03
C ASN A 71 -3.62 -10.66 10.81
N GLU A 72 -2.68 -10.74 11.75
CA GLU A 72 -1.54 -11.66 11.67
C GLU A 72 -1.94 -13.14 11.71
N TYR A 73 -3.18 -13.46 12.06
CA TYR A 73 -3.71 -14.81 12.08
C TYR A 73 -4.51 -15.17 10.83
N SER A 74 -4.73 -14.22 9.92
CA SER A 74 -5.41 -14.48 8.65
C SER A 74 -4.42 -14.91 7.59
N ASP A 75 -4.90 -15.60 6.56
CA ASP A 75 -4.08 -15.98 5.40
C ASP A 75 -3.50 -14.77 4.67
N TYR A 76 -4.09 -13.60 4.88
CA TYR A 76 -3.74 -12.37 4.17
C TYR A 76 -2.76 -11.47 4.95
N GLY A 77 -2.59 -11.71 6.24
CA GLY A 77 -1.70 -10.95 7.11
C GLY A 77 -0.60 -11.75 7.80
N ASP A 78 -0.65 -13.08 7.70
CA ASP A 78 0.31 -14.00 8.32
C ASP A 78 1.69 -13.88 7.66
N ASN A 79 2.75 -13.80 8.46
CA ASN A 79 4.12 -13.68 7.97
C ASN A 79 4.60 -14.91 7.17
N TYR A 80 3.88 -16.01 7.19
CA TYR A 80 4.29 -17.27 6.53
C TYR A 80 3.33 -17.72 5.43
N SER A 81 2.19 -17.08 5.27
CA SER A 81 1.22 -17.45 4.23
C SER A 81 1.70 -17.04 2.84
N SER A 82 1.51 -17.91 1.86
CA SER A 82 1.83 -17.63 0.45
C SER A 82 0.97 -16.51 -0.15
N GLN A 83 -0.15 -16.18 0.46
CA GLN A 83 -1.11 -15.15 0.01
C GLN A 83 -1.02 -13.86 0.82
N SER A 84 -0.08 -13.75 1.74
CA SER A 84 -0.03 -12.63 2.68
C SER A 84 0.73 -11.43 2.12
N VAL A 85 0.23 -10.25 2.44
CA VAL A 85 0.92 -8.99 2.20
C VAL A 85 2.24 -8.91 2.98
N PHE A 86 2.26 -9.42 4.21
CA PHE A 86 3.39 -9.27 5.14
C PHE A 86 4.39 -10.43 5.13
N ASN A 87 4.20 -11.40 4.24
CA ASN A 87 5.21 -12.40 3.96
C ASN A 87 6.06 -11.91 2.79
N GLU A 88 7.30 -11.47 3.05
CA GLU A 88 8.19 -10.98 2.00
C GLU A 88 8.60 -12.04 0.98
N TYR A 89 8.32 -13.31 1.27
CA TYR A 89 8.58 -14.44 0.38
C TYR A 89 7.28 -15.02 -0.22
N ALA A 90 6.15 -14.34 -0.05
CA ALA A 90 4.88 -14.82 -0.58
C ALA A 90 4.95 -15.00 -2.10
N THR A 91 4.53 -16.16 -2.59
CA THR A 91 4.50 -16.44 -4.02
C THR A 91 3.34 -15.75 -4.73
N ASP A 92 2.24 -15.55 -4.02
CA ASP A 92 0.99 -15.04 -4.58
C ASP A 92 0.37 -13.96 -3.69
N PRO A 93 1.07 -12.82 -3.50
CA PRO A 93 0.49 -11.72 -2.72
C PRO A 93 -0.73 -11.12 -3.40
N PRO A 94 -1.59 -10.40 -2.68
CA PRO A 94 -2.75 -9.78 -3.28
C PRO A 94 -2.39 -8.82 -4.40
N VAL A 95 -3.24 -8.78 -5.43
CA VAL A 95 -3.08 -7.83 -6.53
C VAL A 95 -3.91 -6.58 -6.27
N LEU A 96 -3.51 -5.48 -6.90
CA LEU A 96 -4.25 -4.22 -6.90
C LEU A 96 -4.95 -4.10 -8.24
N LEU A 97 -6.27 -4.04 -8.18
CA LEU A 97 -7.13 -3.99 -9.37
C LEU A 97 -7.86 -2.66 -9.44
N LYS A 98 -7.72 -1.96 -10.55
CA LYS A 98 -8.41 -0.70 -10.79
C LYS A 98 -8.86 -0.62 -12.25
N ASP A 99 -10.14 -0.31 -12.44
CA ASP A 99 -10.75 -0.20 -13.77
C ASP A 99 -10.53 -1.47 -14.63
N GLY A 100 -10.55 -2.62 -13.98
CA GLY A 100 -10.38 -3.92 -14.65
C GLY A 100 -8.94 -4.30 -14.96
N GLU A 101 -7.97 -3.50 -14.52
CA GLU A 101 -6.54 -3.76 -14.75
C GLU A 101 -5.78 -3.96 -13.44
N VAL A 102 -4.82 -4.90 -13.46
CA VAL A 102 -3.88 -5.09 -12.36
C VAL A 102 -2.81 -3.99 -12.47
N ILE A 103 -2.73 -3.15 -11.46
CA ILE A 103 -1.81 -2.00 -11.43
C ILE A 103 -0.63 -2.18 -10.46
N GLY A 104 -0.58 -3.28 -9.75
CA GLY A 104 0.48 -3.59 -8.80
C GLY A 104 0.13 -4.77 -7.93
N LYS A 105 1.03 -5.06 -6.99
CA LYS A 105 0.84 -6.09 -5.97
C LYS A 105 1.00 -5.46 -4.59
N LEU A 106 0.13 -5.81 -3.67
CA LEU A 106 0.24 -5.33 -2.29
C LEU A 106 1.14 -6.32 -1.52
N THR A 107 2.37 -5.92 -1.29
CA THR A 107 3.37 -6.79 -0.67
C THR A 107 4.51 -6.01 -0.05
N THR A 108 5.13 -6.59 0.98
CA THR A 108 6.36 -6.08 1.59
C THR A 108 7.63 -6.62 0.92
N ASP A 109 7.50 -7.43 -0.14
CA ASP A 109 8.63 -7.95 -0.90
C ASP A 109 9.32 -6.82 -1.67
N THR A 110 10.51 -6.42 -1.21
CA THR A 110 11.27 -5.32 -1.80
C THR A 110 11.93 -5.68 -3.13
N TYR A 111 11.97 -6.95 -3.48
CA TYR A 111 12.56 -7.41 -4.74
C TYR A 111 11.54 -7.46 -5.89
N ASP A 112 10.25 -7.36 -5.59
CA ASP A 112 9.20 -7.30 -6.60
C ASP A 112 9.04 -5.85 -7.08
N TYR A 113 9.34 -5.60 -8.35
CA TYR A 113 9.25 -4.25 -8.91
C TYR A 113 7.80 -3.74 -9.05
N GLU A 114 6.81 -4.61 -8.94
CA GLU A 114 5.39 -4.24 -8.92
C GLU A 114 4.87 -4.02 -7.49
N ALA A 115 5.74 -4.16 -6.49
CA ALA A 115 5.36 -4.09 -5.09
C ALA A 115 4.88 -2.71 -4.68
N VAL A 116 3.77 -2.70 -3.95
CA VAL A 116 3.26 -1.55 -3.22
C VAL A 116 3.22 -1.97 -1.74
N ASP A 117 4.04 -1.33 -0.92
CA ASP A 117 4.07 -1.60 0.51
C ASP A 117 2.94 -0.82 1.18
N PRO A 118 1.98 -1.51 1.86
CA PRO A 118 0.83 -0.82 2.44
C PRO A 118 1.20 0.17 3.55
N ILE A 119 2.28 -0.07 4.28
CA ILE A 119 2.72 0.85 5.33
C ILE A 119 3.27 2.13 4.70
N SER A 120 4.16 1.98 3.73
CA SER A 120 4.78 3.13 3.04
C SER A 120 3.75 3.96 2.29
N VAL A 121 2.85 3.31 1.53
CA VAL A 121 1.86 4.03 0.74
C VAL A 121 0.81 4.72 1.61
N GLY A 122 0.42 4.08 2.70
CA GLY A 122 -0.51 4.69 3.64
C GLY A 122 0.03 5.97 4.26
N LYS A 123 1.31 5.97 4.60
CA LYS A 123 2.02 7.12 5.14
C LYS A 123 2.21 8.21 4.07
N ASP A 124 2.79 7.84 2.93
CA ASP A 124 3.18 8.81 1.89
C ASP A 124 1.98 9.44 1.20
N CYS A 125 0.88 8.71 1.08
CA CYS A 125 -0.36 9.22 0.48
C CYS A 125 -1.31 9.86 1.50
N GLY A 126 -0.97 9.82 2.79
CA GLY A 126 -1.78 10.41 3.84
C GLY A 126 -3.07 9.66 4.14
N TRP A 127 -3.13 8.37 3.83
CA TRP A 127 -4.33 7.54 4.04
C TRP A 127 -4.40 6.89 5.42
N ALA A 128 -3.25 6.56 5.97
CA ALA A 128 -3.17 6.01 7.31
C ALA A 128 -3.30 7.14 8.34
N ASP A 129 -4.01 6.88 9.45
CA ASP A 129 -4.03 7.81 10.56
C ASP A 129 -2.62 7.94 11.13
N GLU A 130 -2.20 9.16 11.43
CA GLU A 130 -0.94 9.39 12.11
C GLU A 130 -1.06 8.81 13.51
N GLU A 131 -0.20 7.85 13.84
CA GLU A 131 -0.07 7.42 15.21
C GLU A 131 0.48 8.60 16.01
N GLU A 132 -0.31 9.07 16.97
CA GLU A 132 0.19 10.06 17.91
C GLU A 132 1.32 9.43 18.72
N ASP A 133 2.54 9.90 18.47
CA ASP A 133 3.68 9.56 19.29
C ASP A 133 3.48 10.14 20.70
N ASN A 134 3.05 9.30 21.59
CA ASN A 134 3.03 9.63 23.01
C ASN A 134 4.32 9.21 23.69
#